data_d514c3a380b0af51ebad88712ebc71c7
#
_entry.id   d514c3a380b0af51ebad88712ebc71c7
#
_cell.length_a   1.000
_cell.length_b   1.000
_cell.length_c   1.000
_cell.angle_alpha   90.00
_cell.angle_beta   90.00
_cell.angle_gamma   90.00
#
_symmetry.space_group_name_H-M   'P 1'
#
loop_
_entity.id
_entity.type
_entity.pdbx_description
1 polymer ?
#
loop_
_entity_poly.entity_id
_entity_poly.type
_entity_poly.pdbx_seq_one_letter_code
_entity_poly.pdbx_strand_id
1 'polypeptide(L)'
;MGARGYLDNFLRFRGFAPPREPAFVTQPGTLQRLLVRSPALGGRKQEAYVYLPSGYAQHPHRRYPVLYLLHGFPGRPLAFIDTVQLGIIDDTLTSTHRAAPLILVMPFGSTGTFTDKEWANGVSPREHWADFVSRDVVNAVDARYRTIPSAAGRGIAGLSEGGYGAINIALHHPREFSVVESWSGYQRPDPLRSLFGTRLQLLAANDPRLLLPRVAPVLRKRGTYFWFYSGSTDRFRLQNSAFAHELARQGIPHHYFEVYGGHTWAIWRNSARAAYIAAATRLGHG
;
A
#
# COMPACT_ATOMS: atom_id res chain seq x y z
N MET A 1 -0.29 20.74 -5.24
CA MET A 1 -0.30 21.39 -3.91
C MET A 1 1.14 21.79 -3.62
N GLY A 2 1.43 23.06 -3.29
CA GLY A 2 2.80 23.47 -2.94
C GLY A 2 3.24 22.89 -1.59
N ALA A 3 4.56 22.89 -1.31
CA ALA A 3 5.13 22.32 -0.07
C ALA A 3 4.46 22.87 1.21
N ARG A 4 4.12 24.16 1.25
CA ARG A 4 3.42 24.78 2.37
C ARG A 4 2.03 24.17 2.58
N GLY A 5 1.23 24.06 1.50
CA GLY A 5 -0.11 23.45 1.60
C GLY A 5 -0.08 21.98 1.97
N TYR A 6 0.97 21.23 1.59
CA TYR A 6 1.20 19.87 2.04
C TYR A 6 1.48 19.82 3.56
N LEU A 7 2.39 20.64 4.06
CA LEU A 7 2.74 20.69 5.48
C LEU A 7 1.55 21.11 6.34
N ASP A 8 0.80 22.14 5.95
CA ASP A 8 -0.37 22.59 6.69
C ASP A 8 -1.44 21.49 6.76
N ASN A 9 -1.71 20.81 5.64
CA ASN A 9 -2.66 19.71 5.59
C ASN A 9 -2.17 18.52 6.43
N PHE A 10 -0.88 18.15 6.32
CA PHE A 10 -0.27 17.08 7.11
C PHE A 10 -0.37 17.35 8.61
N LEU A 11 0.03 18.53 9.08
CA LEU A 11 -0.01 18.90 10.49
C LEU A 11 -1.44 18.95 11.05
N ARG A 12 -2.38 19.42 10.26
CA ARG A 12 -3.80 19.46 10.64
C ARG A 12 -4.36 18.05 10.94
N PHE A 13 -3.99 17.05 10.15
CA PHE A 13 -4.50 15.69 10.33
C PHE A 13 -3.66 14.84 11.27
N ARG A 14 -2.34 15.01 11.28
CA ARG A 14 -1.45 14.32 12.20
C ARG A 14 -1.68 14.79 13.65
N GLY A 15 -1.82 16.09 13.86
CA GLY A 15 -1.83 16.71 15.18
C GLY A 15 -0.44 16.76 15.83
N PHE A 16 -0.36 17.31 17.03
CA PHE A 16 0.89 17.44 17.79
C PHE A 16 1.06 16.33 18.85
N ALA A 17 -0.02 15.69 19.26
CA ALA A 17 0.01 14.53 20.15
C ALA A 17 -0.13 13.23 19.36
N PRO A 18 0.47 12.11 19.82
CA PRO A 18 0.21 10.80 19.23
C PRO A 18 -1.28 10.48 19.35
N PRO A 19 -1.85 9.78 18.35
CA PRO A 19 -3.22 9.31 18.44
C PRO A 19 -3.39 8.37 19.64
N ARG A 20 -4.57 8.40 20.28
CA ARG A 20 -4.87 7.61 21.46
C ARG A 20 -5.82 6.48 21.13
N GLU A 21 -5.53 5.31 21.69
CA GLU A 21 -6.44 4.16 21.62
C GLU A 21 -7.75 4.45 22.37
N PRO A 22 -8.87 3.93 21.87
CA PRO A 22 -10.12 3.92 22.62
C PRO A 22 -9.96 3.14 23.95
N ALA A 23 -10.61 3.59 25.00
CA ALA A 23 -10.47 3.00 26.35
C ALA A 23 -10.85 1.51 26.43
N PHE A 24 -11.65 1.00 25.50
CA PHE A 24 -12.02 -0.43 25.43
C PHE A 24 -10.93 -1.30 24.79
N VAL A 25 -9.95 -0.71 24.13
CA VAL A 25 -8.77 -1.42 23.60
C VAL A 25 -7.78 -1.58 24.74
N THR A 26 -7.86 -2.70 25.44
CA THR A 26 -7.01 -2.97 26.62
C THR A 26 -5.63 -3.52 26.26
N GLN A 27 -5.46 -4.08 25.08
CA GLN A 27 -4.21 -4.63 24.56
C GLN A 27 -3.99 -4.15 23.12
N PRO A 28 -3.44 -2.96 22.91
CA PRO A 28 -3.16 -2.47 21.58
C PRO A 28 -2.06 -3.30 20.91
N GLY A 29 -2.03 -3.25 19.59
CA GLY A 29 -0.95 -3.83 18.81
C GLY A 29 0.39 -3.15 19.06
N THR A 30 1.44 -3.65 18.45
CA THR A 30 2.81 -3.16 18.66
C THR A 30 3.48 -2.77 17.37
N LEU A 31 4.07 -1.58 17.35
CA LEU A 31 4.86 -1.07 16.23
C LEU A 31 6.33 -1.47 16.40
N GLN A 32 6.91 -2.08 15.37
CA GLN A 32 8.31 -2.49 15.33
C GLN A 32 9.01 -1.89 14.10
N ARG A 33 10.29 -1.57 14.25
CA ARG A 33 11.17 -1.21 13.13
C ARG A 33 11.86 -2.46 12.60
N LEU A 34 11.84 -2.66 11.29
CA LEU A 34 12.51 -3.73 10.57
C LEU A 34 13.55 -3.12 9.61
N LEU A 35 14.79 -3.56 9.68
CA LEU A 35 15.82 -3.24 8.70
C LEU A 35 15.94 -4.39 7.70
N VAL A 36 15.59 -4.12 6.46
CA VAL A 36 15.64 -5.09 5.35
C VAL A 36 16.92 -4.86 4.56
N ARG A 37 17.80 -5.86 4.50
CA ARG A 37 18.91 -5.85 3.55
C ARG A 37 18.35 -6.19 2.17
N SER A 38 18.49 -5.26 1.22
CA SER A 38 17.84 -5.37 -0.09
C SER A 38 18.87 -5.60 -1.21
N PRO A 39 18.93 -6.80 -1.79
CA PRO A 39 19.61 -7.05 -3.05
C PRO A 39 19.10 -6.16 -4.18
N ALA A 40 17.80 -5.93 -4.27
CA ALA A 40 17.18 -5.06 -5.27
C ALA A 40 17.65 -3.59 -5.18
N LEU A 41 18.13 -3.17 -4.01
CA LEU A 41 18.70 -1.84 -3.78
C LEU A 41 20.25 -1.88 -3.63
N GLY A 42 20.91 -2.85 -4.27
CA GLY A 42 22.38 -2.99 -4.25
C GLY A 42 22.95 -3.37 -2.90
N GLY A 43 22.22 -4.11 -2.07
CA GLY A 43 22.65 -4.57 -0.74
C GLY A 43 22.45 -3.53 0.37
N ARG A 44 21.82 -2.38 0.07
CA ARG A 44 21.48 -1.35 1.08
C ARG A 44 20.55 -1.92 2.14
N LYS A 45 20.72 -1.46 3.38
CA LYS A 45 19.74 -1.67 4.44
C LYS A 45 18.67 -0.58 4.33
N GLN A 46 17.43 -0.99 4.14
CA GLN A 46 16.29 -0.10 4.01
C GLN A 46 15.30 -0.34 5.14
N GLU A 47 14.64 0.72 5.60
CA GLU A 47 13.68 0.63 6.69
C GLU A 47 12.31 0.13 6.22
N ALA A 48 11.68 -0.64 7.09
CA ALA A 48 10.23 -0.88 7.10
C ALA A 48 9.73 -0.81 8.55
N TYR A 49 8.46 -0.50 8.72
CA TYR A 49 7.79 -0.59 10.01
C TYR A 49 6.73 -1.67 9.93
N VAL A 50 6.58 -2.42 11.02
CA VAL A 50 5.65 -3.53 11.11
C VAL A 50 4.76 -3.30 12.32
N TYR A 51 3.46 -3.21 12.10
CA TYR A 51 2.46 -3.19 13.16
C TYR A 51 1.92 -4.59 13.33
N LEU A 52 2.16 -5.17 14.50
CA LEU A 52 1.64 -6.46 14.90
C LEU A 52 0.31 -6.26 15.62
N PRO A 53 -0.76 -6.94 15.21
CA PRO A 53 -2.10 -6.69 15.74
C PRO A 53 -2.21 -7.09 17.21
N SER A 54 -3.25 -6.58 17.86
CA SER A 54 -3.67 -6.98 19.21
C SER A 54 -3.70 -8.50 19.35
N GLY A 55 -3.17 -9.03 20.44
CA GLY A 55 -3.14 -10.47 20.72
C GLY A 55 -2.07 -11.25 19.95
N TYR A 56 -1.21 -10.61 19.16
CA TYR A 56 -0.17 -11.34 18.40
C TYR A 56 0.74 -12.17 19.29
N ALA A 57 1.23 -11.63 20.40
CA ALA A 57 2.13 -12.35 21.31
C ALA A 57 1.42 -13.51 22.05
N GLN A 58 0.15 -13.34 22.37
CA GLN A 58 -0.67 -14.31 23.10
C GLN A 58 -1.09 -15.52 22.26
N HIS A 59 -0.99 -15.43 20.94
CA HIS A 59 -1.36 -16.53 20.03
C HIS A 59 -0.16 -17.02 19.20
N PRO A 60 0.82 -17.75 19.81
CA PRO A 60 2.10 -18.10 19.19
C PRO A 60 1.98 -19.02 17.97
N HIS A 61 0.90 -19.75 17.84
CA HIS A 61 0.66 -20.66 16.70
C HIS A 61 -0.22 -20.06 15.59
N ARG A 62 -0.82 -18.90 15.83
CA ARG A 62 -1.65 -18.23 14.82
C ARG A 62 -0.80 -17.57 13.76
N ARG A 63 -1.17 -17.75 12.49
CA ARG A 63 -0.62 -17.02 11.34
C ARG A 63 -1.60 -15.93 10.92
N TYR A 64 -1.04 -14.85 10.40
CA TYR A 64 -1.79 -13.64 10.08
C TYR A 64 -1.60 -13.27 8.62
N PRO A 65 -2.65 -12.79 7.93
CA PRO A 65 -2.47 -12.15 6.65
C PRO A 65 -1.71 -10.83 6.83
N VAL A 66 -1.10 -10.38 5.73
CA VAL A 66 -0.25 -9.18 5.71
C VAL A 66 -0.80 -8.17 4.72
N LEU A 67 -0.91 -6.91 5.13
CA LEU A 67 -1.18 -5.78 4.24
C LEU A 67 0.07 -4.89 4.14
N TYR A 68 0.68 -4.88 2.96
CA TYR A 68 1.82 -4.01 2.64
C TYR A 68 1.30 -2.64 2.22
N LEU A 69 1.80 -1.56 2.86
CA LEU A 69 1.27 -0.20 2.78
C LEU A 69 2.32 0.76 2.23
N LEU A 70 2.09 1.28 1.04
CA LEU A 70 3.01 2.14 0.31
C LEU A 70 2.64 3.61 0.49
N HIS A 71 3.58 4.40 1.05
CA HIS A 71 3.36 5.84 1.27
C HIS A 71 3.34 6.62 -0.05
N GLY A 72 2.76 7.82 -0.03
CA GLY A 72 2.80 8.75 -1.14
C GLY A 72 4.06 9.63 -1.16
N PHE A 73 4.16 10.50 -2.15
CA PHE A 73 5.22 11.50 -2.27
C PHE A 73 4.66 12.93 -2.11
N PRO A 74 5.34 13.79 -1.32
CA PRO A 74 6.38 13.46 -0.36
C PRO A 74 5.79 12.68 0.83
N GLY A 75 6.56 11.74 1.41
CA GLY A 75 6.00 10.92 2.47
C GLY A 75 6.99 10.03 3.20
N ARG A 76 6.43 9.31 4.15
CA ARG A 76 7.16 8.34 4.96
C ARG A 76 6.20 7.26 5.51
N PRO A 77 6.73 6.08 5.87
CA PRO A 77 5.94 4.93 6.33
C PRO A 77 5.00 5.23 7.50
N LEU A 78 5.50 5.93 8.51
CA LEU A 78 4.75 6.20 9.75
C LEU A 78 3.51 7.09 9.55
N ALA A 79 3.33 7.70 8.38
CA ALA A 79 2.10 8.43 8.06
C ALA A 79 0.84 7.55 8.14
N PHE A 80 0.96 6.24 7.92
CA PHE A 80 -0.14 5.30 8.12
C PHE A 80 -0.53 5.14 9.59
N ILE A 81 0.43 5.24 10.50
CA ILE A 81 0.19 5.15 11.94
C ILE A 81 -0.23 6.50 12.51
N ASP A 82 0.57 7.55 12.25
CA ASP A 82 0.41 8.86 12.88
C ASP A 82 -0.76 9.66 12.30
N THR A 83 -0.93 9.61 10.97
CA THR A 83 -1.87 10.49 10.24
C THR A 83 -3.13 9.74 9.81
N VAL A 84 -2.99 8.57 9.21
CA VAL A 84 -4.12 7.73 8.80
C VAL A 84 -4.72 6.95 9.97
N GLN A 85 -3.93 6.66 11.01
CA GLN A 85 -4.33 5.97 12.25
C GLN A 85 -4.74 4.50 12.02
N LEU A 86 -4.06 3.81 11.11
CA LEU A 86 -4.40 2.41 10.81
C LEU A 86 -4.17 1.46 11.97
N GLY A 87 -3.21 1.71 12.88
CA GLY A 87 -3.04 0.91 14.09
C GLY A 87 -4.30 0.95 14.96
N ILE A 88 -4.83 2.14 15.24
CA ILE A 88 -6.07 2.33 16.01
C ILE A 88 -7.26 1.67 15.31
N ILE A 89 -7.32 1.75 13.97
CA ILE A 89 -8.38 1.12 13.18
C ILE A 89 -8.30 -0.39 13.33
N ASP A 90 -7.11 -1.00 13.20
CA ASP A 90 -6.87 -2.43 13.39
C ASP A 90 -7.32 -2.86 14.79
N ASP A 91 -6.81 -2.21 15.83
CA ASP A 91 -7.12 -2.55 17.23
C ASP A 91 -8.60 -2.40 17.55
N THR A 92 -9.23 -1.30 17.07
CA THR A 92 -10.68 -1.08 17.22
C THR A 92 -11.50 -2.18 16.58
N LEU A 93 -11.20 -2.53 15.32
CA LEU A 93 -11.97 -3.52 14.57
C LEU A 93 -11.75 -4.93 15.09
N THR A 94 -10.54 -5.26 15.50
CA THR A 94 -10.17 -6.56 16.07
C THR A 94 -10.79 -6.75 17.44
N SER A 95 -10.67 -5.76 18.34
CA SER A 95 -11.25 -5.81 19.70
C SER A 95 -12.79 -5.87 19.69
N THR A 96 -13.42 -5.35 18.65
CA THR A 96 -14.89 -5.40 18.47
C THR A 96 -15.36 -6.55 17.58
N HIS A 97 -14.46 -7.46 17.17
CA HIS A 97 -14.73 -8.61 16.28
C HIS A 97 -15.36 -8.22 14.92
N ARG A 98 -15.09 -7.01 14.42
CA ARG A 98 -15.64 -6.49 13.16
C ARG A 98 -14.75 -6.75 11.95
N ALA A 99 -13.48 -7.09 12.18
CA ALA A 99 -12.57 -7.54 11.14
C ALA A 99 -11.52 -8.49 11.72
N ALA A 100 -10.95 -9.34 10.87
CA ALA A 100 -9.82 -10.16 11.23
C ALA A 100 -8.55 -9.29 11.38
N PRO A 101 -7.66 -9.61 12.34
CA PRO A 101 -6.40 -8.89 12.53
C PRO A 101 -5.44 -9.10 11.36
N LEU A 102 -4.77 -8.04 10.94
CA LEU A 102 -3.74 -8.03 9.91
C LEU A 102 -2.38 -7.64 10.50
N ILE A 103 -1.31 -8.19 9.96
CA ILE A 103 0.02 -7.57 10.11
C ILE A 103 0.10 -6.42 9.09
N LEU A 104 0.38 -5.19 9.54
CA LEU A 104 0.56 -4.05 8.64
C LEU A 104 2.04 -3.81 8.43
N VAL A 105 2.50 -3.79 7.18
CA VAL A 105 3.90 -3.59 6.82
C VAL A 105 4.05 -2.33 5.99
N MET A 106 4.85 -1.40 6.47
CA MET A 106 5.04 -0.07 5.88
C MET A 106 6.51 0.10 5.47
N PRO A 107 6.91 -0.29 4.26
CA PRO A 107 8.27 -0.09 3.78
C PRO A 107 8.54 1.39 3.49
N PHE A 108 9.80 1.81 3.60
CA PHE A 108 10.25 3.13 3.16
C PHE A 108 10.77 3.04 1.73
N GLY A 109 9.96 3.45 0.77
CA GLY A 109 10.22 3.37 -0.66
C GLY A 109 11.03 4.53 -1.21
N SER A 110 11.98 5.07 -0.45
CA SER A 110 12.75 6.22 -0.86
C SER A 110 14.10 6.31 -0.15
N THR A 111 14.96 7.21 -0.62
CA THR A 111 16.21 7.60 0.05
C THR A 111 16.04 8.81 0.96
N GLY A 112 14.88 9.45 0.95
CA GLY A 112 14.52 10.61 1.77
C GLY A 112 13.10 11.05 1.51
N THR A 113 12.49 11.76 2.45
CA THR A 113 11.08 12.18 2.40
C THR A 113 10.70 12.94 1.12
N PHE A 114 11.64 13.65 0.51
CA PHE A 114 11.45 14.45 -0.69
C PHE A 114 12.15 13.85 -1.93
N THR A 115 12.45 12.54 -1.90
CA THR A 115 13.04 11.84 -3.04
C THR A 115 12.02 10.84 -3.58
N ASP A 116 11.50 11.13 -4.76
CA ASP A 116 10.52 10.30 -5.44
C ASP A 116 11.19 9.09 -6.10
N LYS A 117 10.59 7.92 -5.95
CA LYS A 117 11.03 6.64 -6.51
C LYS A 117 9.92 5.85 -7.21
N GLU A 118 8.72 6.43 -7.30
CA GLU A 118 7.57 5.86 -8.03
C GLU A 118 7.26 4.40 -7.67
N TRP A 119 7.84 3.84 -6.61
CA TRP A 119 7.72 2.41 -6.28
C TRP A 119 7.97 1.48 -7.49
N ALA A 120 8.85 1.90 -8.41
CA ALA A 120 9.12 1.22 -9.67
C ALA A 120 10.59 0.79 -9.77
N ASN A 121 10.86 -0.15 -10.67
CA ASN A 121 12.23 -0.53 -10.98
C ASN A 121 12.84 0.49 -11.95
N GLY A 122 13.92 1.13 -11.53
CA GLY A 122 14.64 2.13 -12.32
C GLY A 122 15.65 1.53 -13.29
N VAL A 123 16.34 2.42 -14.03
CA VAL A 123 17.44 2.04 -14.96
C VAL A 123 18.65 1.48 -14.23
N SER A 124 18.88 1.91 -13.00
CA SER A 124 19.98 1.43 -12.17
C SER A 124 19.60 0.12 -11.49
N PRO A 125 20.46 -0.91 -11.50
CA PRO A 125 20.19 -2.16 -10.78
C PRO A 125 20.20 -1.99 -9.24
N ARG A 126 20.50 -0.80 -8.74
CA ARG A 126 20.44 -0.44 -7.32
C ARG A 126 19.22 0.41 -6.96
N GLU A 127 18.25 0.51 -7.88
CA GLU A 127 17.05 1.34 -7.77
C GLU A 127 15.81 0.53 -8.22
N HIS A 128 15.74 -0.76 -7.83
CA HIS A 128 14.62 -1.64 -8.13
C HIS A 128 13.62 -1.65 -6.96
N TRP A 129 12.87 -0.56 -6.81
CA TRP A 129 11.97 -0.35 -5.67
C TRP A 129 10.74 -1.24 -5.68
N ALA A 130 10.26 -1.67 -6.86
CA ALA A 130 9.20 -2.66 -6.96
C ALA A 130 9.68 -4.05 -6.47
N ASP A 131 10.87 -4.48 -6.86
CA ASP A 131 11.46 -5.74 -6.40
C ASP A 131 11.83 -5.70 -4.90
N PHE A 132 12.24 -4.53 -4.40
CA PHE A 132 12.43 -4.33 -2.96
C PHE A 132 11.18 -4.68 -2.17
N VAL A 133 10.01 -4.20 -2.60
CA VAL A 133 8.75 -4.49 -1.91
C VAL A 133 8.33 -5.94 -2.11
N SER A 134 8.21 -6.39 -3.38
CA SER A 134 7.60 -7.67 -3.72
C SER A 134 8.46 -8.88 -3.38
N ARG A 135 9.76 -8.70 -3.15
CA ARG A 135 10.70 -9.79 -2.83
C ARG A 135 11.39 -9.59 -1.50
N ASP A 136 12.15 -8.49 -1.36
CA ASP A 136 13.05 -8.34 -0.21
C ASP A 136 12.28 -8.10 1.08
N VAL A 137 11.27 -7.20 1.04
CA VAL A 137 10.40 -6.93 2.20
C VAL A 137 9.52 -8.15 2.50
N VAL A 138 8.89 -8.75 1.50
CA VAL A 138 8.05 -9.94 1.65
C VAL A 138 8.84 -11.06 2.31
N ASN A 139 10.01 -11.40 1.79
CA ASN A 139 10.85 -12.46 2.35
C ASN A 139 11.31 -12.16 3.78
N ALA A 140 11.70 -10.92 4.07
CA ALA A 140 12.13 -10.52 5.41
C ALA A 140 10.99 -10.59 6.43
N VAL A 141 9.78 -10.23 6.01
CA VAL A 141 8.57 -10.28 6.85
C VAL A 141 8.15 -11.72 7.11
N ASP A 142 8.12 -12.56 6.08
CA ASP A 142 7.76 -13.98 6.22
C ASP A 142 8.76 -14.77 7.08
N ALA A 143 10.06 -14.41 6.98
CA ALA A 143 11.10 -15.05 7.81
C ALA A 143 11.04 -14.64 9.29
N ARG A 144 10.50 -13.44 9.61
CA ARG A 144 10.52 -12.91 10.97
C ARG A 144 9.20 -13.01 11.70
N TYR A 145 8.07 -12.99 10.99
CA TYR A 145 6.74 -12.92 11.58
C TYR A 145 5.88 -14.11 11.17
N ARG A 146 4.84 -14.38 11.94
CA ARG A 146 3.90 -15.46 11.69
C ARG A 146 2.87 -15.06 10.63
N THR A 147 3.33 -14.99 9.40
CA THR A 147 2.52 -14.66 8.24
C THR A 147 1.84 -15.89 7.63
N ILE A 148 0.84 -15.68 6.79
CA ILE A 148 0.35 -16.66 5.82
C ILE A 148 1.19 -16.44 4.54
N PRO A 149 2.25 -17.25 4.27
CA PRO A 149 3.25 -16.99 3.26
C PRO A 149 2.80 -17.38 1.84
N SER A 150 1.61 -16.94 1.46
CA SER A 150 1.02 -17.19 0.15
C SER A 150 0.30 -15.93 -0.34
N ALA A 151 -0.02 -15.87 -1.63
CA ALA A 151 -0.78 -14.75 -2.18
C ALA A 151 -2.13 -14.56 -1.49
N ALA A 152 -2.81 -15.63 -1.06
CA ALA A 152 -4.07 -15.55 -0.32
C ALA A 152 -3.93 -14.79 1.01
N GLY A 153 -2.74 -14.83 1.61
CA GLY A 153 -2.41 -14.08 2.83
C GLY A 153 -1.80 -12.71 2.60
N ARG A 154 -1.66 -12.23 1.34
CA ARG A 154 -0.97 -10.97 1.05
C ARG A 154 -1.84 -9.99 0.29
N GLY A 155 -1.98 -8.80 0.86
CA GLY A 155 -2.51 -7.62 0.20
C GLY A 155 -1.44 -6.54 0.04
N ILE A 156 -1.58 -5.71 -0.99
CA ILE A 156 -0.76 -4.53 -1.21
C ILE A 156 -1.68 -3.32 -1.37
N ALA A 157 -1.38 -2.25 -0.66
CA ALA A 157 -2.18 -1.03 -0.65
C ALA A 157 -1.26 0.20 -0.64
N GLY A 158 -1.79 1.33 -1.02
CA GLY A 158 -1.03 2.57 -0.89
C GLY A 158 -1.85 3.81 -1.19
N LEU A 159 -1.35 4.96 -0.75
CA LEU A 159 -1.98 6.26 -0.96
C LEU A 159 -1.19 7.09 -1.98
N SER A 160 -1.88 7.82 -2.85
CA SER A 160 -1.27 8.71 -3.86
C SER A 160 -0.26 7.94 -4.73
N GLU A 161 1.02 8.33 -4.77
CA GLU A 161 2.11 7.58 -5.41
C GLU A 161 2.15 6.12 -4.96
N GLY A 162 1.95 5.84 -3.67
CA GLY A 162 1.86 4.47 -3.16
C GLY A 162 0.68 3.68 -3.72
N GLY A 163 -0.42 4.36 -4.05
CA GLY A 163 -1.58 3.74 -4.72
C GLY A 163 -1.26 3.32 -6.15
N TYR A 164 -0.51 4.15 -6.88
CA TYR A 164 0.07 3.76 -8.16
C TYR A 164 1.05 2.59 -7.96
N GLY A 165 1.97 2.70 -7.01
CA GLY A 165 2.96 1.66 -6.71
C GLY A 165 2.33 0.32 -6.40
N ALA A 166 1.25 0.29 -5.61
CA ALA A 166 0.53 -0.93 -5.27
C ALA A 166 -0.03 -1.63 -6.52
N ILE A 167 -0.67 -0.88 -7.41
CA ILE A 167 -1.17 -1.42 -8.69
C ILE A 167 0.00 -1.86 -9.58
N ASN A 168 1.00 -1.01 -9.78
CA ASN A 168 2.14 -1.31 -10.65
C ASN A 168 2.89 -2.57 -10.19
N ILE A 169 3.19 -2.69 -8.90
CA ILE A 169 3.85 -3.88 -8.33
C ILE A 169 2.99 -5.13 -8.51
N ALA A 170 1.69 -5.05 -8.22
CA ALA A 170 0.80 -6.21 -8.38
C ALA A 170 0.69 -6.67 -9.84
N LEU A 171 0.72 -5.75 -10.81
CA LEU A 171 0.72 -6.09 -12.24
C LEU A 171 2.05 -6.69 -12.71
N HIS A 172 3.19 -6.28 -12.15
CA HIS A 172 4.49 -6.91 -12.41
C HIS A 172 4.63 -8.27 -11.72
N HIS A 173 3.97 -8.46 -10.57
CA HIS A 173 4.01 -9.69 -9.77
C HIS A 173 2.61 -10.27 -9.57
N PRO A 174 1.89 -10.67 -10.65
CA PRO A 174 0.45 -11.00 -10.59
C PRO A 174 0.13 -12.31 -9.85
N ARG A 175 1.14 -12.92 -9.24
CA ARG A 175 1.02 -14.14 -8.41
C ARG A 175 1.31 -13.92 -6.94
N GLU A 176 1.68 -12.69 -6.56
CA GLU A 176 2.19 -12.39 -5.21
C GLU A 176 1.12 -11.86 -4.26
N PHE A 177 0.13 -11.13 -4.78
CA PHE A 177 -0.90 -10.47 -3.98
C PHE A 177 -2.29 -10.86 -4.46
N SER A 178 -3.21 -11.16 -3.53
CA SER A 178 -4.62 -11.43 -3.86
C SER A 178 -5.52 -10.21 -3.72
N VAL A 179 -5.10 -9.21 -2.94
CA VAL A 179 -5.81 -7.95 -2.74
C VAL A 179 -4.90 -6.79 -3.10
N VAL A 180 -5.40 -5.87 -3.92
CA VAL A 180 -4.68 -4.68 -4.38
C VAL A 180 -5.55 -3.45 -4.10
N GLU A 181 -5.04 -2.51 -3.31
CA GLU A 181 -5.78 -1.29 -2.99
C GLU A 181 -5.04 -0.03 -3.44
N SER A 182 -5.77 0.92 -4.00
CA SER A 182 -5.23 2.22 -4.37
C SER A 182 -6.09 3.35 -3.80
N TRP A 183 -5.52 4.09 -2.87
CA TRP A 183 -6.20 5.16 -2.14
C TRP A 183 -5.90 6.50 -2.82
N SER A 184 -6.72 6.83 -3.80
CA SER A 184 -6.55 8.03 -4.64
C SER A 184 -5.16 8.07 -5.32
N GLY A 185 -4.71 6.92 -5.83
CA GLY A 185 -3.50 6.82 -6.64
C GLY A 185 -3.73 7.33 -8.08
N TYR A 186 -2.73 7.23 -8.89
CA TYR A 186 -2.78 7.54 -10.32
C TYR A 186 -2.47 6.29 -11.16
N GLN A 187 -2.67 6.38 -12.48
CA GLN A 187 -2.56 5.21 -13.39
C GLN A 187 -1.52 5.42 -14.49
N ARG A 188 -0.59 6.35 -14.28
CA ARG A 188 0.51 6.63 -15.20
C ARG A 188 1.72 7.09 -14.39
N PRO A 189 2.90 6.47 -14.56
CA PRO A 189 4.11 6.88 -13.83
C PRO A 189 4.51 8.30 -14.19
N ASP A 190 5.04 9.04 -13.23
CA ASP A 190 5.69 10.32 -13.50
C ASP A 190 7.02 10.06 -14.23
N PRO A 191 7.36 10.82 -15.28
CA PRO A 191 8.54 10.59 -16.10
C PRO A 191 9.83 11.07 -15.42
N LEU A 192 10.14 10.50 -14.26
CA LEU A 192 11.30 10.86 -13.46
C LEU A 192 12.62 10.43 -14.14
N ARG A 193 13.37 11.39 -14.64
CA ARG A 193 14.68 11.13 -15.28
C ARG A 193 15.68 10.48 -14.33
N SER A 194 15.63 10.78 -13.04
CA SER A 194 16.47 10.17 -12.01
C SER A 194 16.23 8.67 -11.85
N LEU A 195 15.01 8.20 -12.16
CA LEU A 195 14.61 6.79 -12.04
C LEU A 195 14.63 6.09 -13.41
N PHE A 196 13.98 6.66 -14.42
CA PHE A 196 13.76 6.04 -15.73
C PHE A 196 14.79 6.46 -16.79
N GLY A 197 15.65 7.46 -16.50
CA GLY A 197 16.55 8.04 -17.48
C GLY A 197 15.77 8.65 -18.66
N THR A 198 16.20 8.36 -19.89
CA THR A 198 15.50 8.72 -21.13
C THR A 198 14.79 7.53 -21.80
N ARG A 199 14.66 6.41 -21.09
CA ARG A 199 14.11 5.15 -21.62
C ARG A 199 12.59 5.16 -21.61
N LEU A 200 11.97 5.62 -22.67
CA LEU A 200 10.50 5.61 -22.84
C LEU A 200 9.90 4.22 -22.72
N GLN A 201 10.63 3.19 -23.13
CA GLN A 201 10.20 1.78 -23.00
C GLN A 201 10.09 1.35 -21.54
N LEU A 202 11.00 1.80 -20.66
CA LEU A 202 10.93 1.50 -19.24
C LEU A 202 9.77 2.25 -18.58
N LEU A 203 9.53 3.49 -18.98
CA LEU A 203 8.36 4.26 -18.53
C LEU A 203 7.05 3.56 -18.94
N ALA A 204 6.96 3.12 -20.20
CA ALA A 204 5.80 2.38 -20.72
C ALA A 204 5.62 1.01 -20.02
N ALA A 205 6.72 0.35 -19.66
CA ALA A 205 6.69 -0.91 -18.91
C ALA A 205 6.15 -0.73 -17.48
N ASN A 206 6.13 0.48 -16.93
CA ASN A 206 5.57 0.80 -15.63
C ASN A 206 4.23 1.56 -15.73
N ASP A 207 3.56 1.51 -16.87
CA ASP A 207 2.22 2.08 -17.04
C ASP A 207 1.15 1.01 -16.81
N PRO A 208 0.39 1.05 -15.70
CA PRO A 208 -0.65 0.08 -15.38
C PRO A 208 -1.67 -0.15 -16.51
N ARG A 209 -1.98 0.88 -17.30
CA ARG A 209 -2.95 0.80 -18.39
C ARG A 209 -2.44 -0.08 -19.53
N LEU A 210 -1.12 -0.12 -19.74
CA LEU A 210 -0.46 -0.95 -20.76
C LEU A 210 -0.14 -2.36 -20.24
N LEU A 211 0.07 -2.50 -18.92
CA LEU A 211 0.35 -3.78 -18.26
C LEU A 211 -0.91 -4.62 -18.07
N LEU A 212 -2.00 -4.01 -17.62
CA LEU A 212 -3.21 -4.71 -17.20
C LEU A 212 -3.72 -5.70 -18.26
N PRO A 213 -3.88 -5.36 -19.56
CA PRO A 213 -4.36 -6.32 -20.56
C PRO A 213 -3.45 -7.55 -20.72
N ARG A 214 -2.14 -7.37 -20.51
CA ARG A 214 -1.14 -8.44 -20.67
C ARG A 214 -1.21 -9.47 -19.55
N VAL A 215 -1.53 -9.05 -18.32
CA VAL A 215 -1.54 -9.91 -17.14
C VAL A 215 -2.95 -10.30 -16.67
N ALA A 216 -3.99 -9.73 -17.28
CA ALA A 216 -5.39 -9.98 -16.95
C ALA A 216 -5.77 -11.47 -16.88
N PRO A 217 -5.31 -12.36 -17.77
CA PRO A 217 -5.63 -13.79 -17.67
C PRO A 217 -5.14 -14.41 -16.34
N VAL A 218 -3.96 -14.00 -15.88
CA VAL A 218 -3.39 -14.48 -14.60
C VAL A 218 -4.20 -13.95 -13.43
N LEU A 219 -4.51 -12.65 -13.41
CA LEU A 219 -5.29 -12.00 -12.37
C LEU A 219 -6.69 -12.62 -12.22
N ARG A 220 -7.38 -12.87 -13.35
CA ARG A 220 -8.70 -13.56 -13.35
C ARG A 220 -8.61 -14.97 -12.77
N LYS A 221 -7.65 -15.76 -13.28
CA LYS A 221 -7.46 -17.13 -12.79
C LYS A 221 -7.22 -17.21 -11.29
N ARG A 222 -6.56 -16.19 -10.73
CA ARG A 222 -6.24 -16.12 -9.30
C ARG A 222 -7.32 -15.44 -8.47
N GLY A 223 -8.31 -14.82 -9.08
CA GLY A 223 -9.34 -14.05 -8.39
C GLY A 223 -8.78 -12.79 -7.70
N THR A 224 -7.68 -12.22 -8.22
CA THR A 224 -7.09 -11.00 -7.65
C THR A 224 -8.12 -9.88 -7.62
N TYR A 225 -8.32 -9.29 -6.45
CA TYR A 225 -9.34 -8.27 -6.20
C TYR A 225 -8.72 -6.89 -6.09
N PHE A 226 -9.30 -5.93 -6.80
CA PHE A 226 -8.91 -4.52 -6.74
C PHE A 226 -9.95 -3.71 -5.98
N TRP A 227 -9.51 -2.96 -4.98
CA TRP A 227 -10.33 -2.01 -4.23
C TRP A 227 -9.67 -0.64 -4.27
N PHE A 228 -10.35 0.35 -4.82
CA PHE A 228 -9.76 1.67 -4.95
C PHE A 228 -10.80 2.77 -5.04
N TYR A 229 -10.36 3.98 -4.73
CA TYR A 229 -11.21 5.17 -4.77
C TYR A 229 -10.43 6.40 -5.20
N SER A 230 -11.15 7.44 -5.55
CA SER A 230 -10.61 8.79 -5.74
C SER A 230 -11.51 9.83 -5.08
N GLY A 231 -10.95 11.00 -4.78
CA GLY A 231 -11.76 12.15 -4.40
C GLY A 231 -12.56 12.67 -5.60
N SER A 232 -13.79 13.14 -5.36
CA SER A 232 -14.68 13.66 -6.42
C SER A 232 -14.09 14.90 -7.14
N THR A 233 -13.19 15.63 -6.48
CA THR A 233 -12.43 16.76 -7.05
C THR A 233 -10.93 16.46 -7.20
N ASP A 234 -10.52 15.20 -7.09
CA ASP A 234 -9.14 14.79 -7.29
C ASP A 234 -8.74 14.85 -8.76
N ARG A 235 -7.56 15.38 -9.05
CA ARG A 235 -6.99 15.44 -10.40
C ARG A 235 -6.83 14.06 -11.07
N PHE A 236 -6.74 13.00 -10.28
CA PHE A 236 -6.57 11.63 -10.77
C PHE A 236 -7.90 10.87 -10.93
N ARG A 237 -9.05 11.49 -10.64
CA ARG A 237 -10.37 10.88 -10.70
C ARG A 237 -10.65 10.20 -12.04
N LEU A 238 -10.44 10.92 -13.15
CA LEU A 238 -10.70 10.37 -14.48
C LEU A 238 -9.80 9.20 -14.85
N GLN A 239 -8.54 9.19 -14.40
CA GLN A 239 -7.63 8.07 -14.61
C GLN A 239 -8.10 6.82 -13.85
N ASN A 240 -8.57 6.99 -12.61
CA ASN A 240 -9.09 5.89 -11.79
C ASN A 240 -10.41 5.33 -12.36
N SER A 241 -11.32 6.19 -12.80
CA SER A 241 -12.55 5.77 -13.47
C SER A 241 -12.26 4.98 -14.75
N ALA A 242 -11.35 5.46 -15.59
CA ALA A 242 -10.93 4.75 -16.80
C ALA A 242 -10.28 3.38 -16.48
N PHE A 243 -9.50 3.29 -15.40
CA PHE A 243 -8.89 2.03 -14.97
C PHE A 243 -9.95 1.04 -14.45
N ALA A 244 -10.99 1.52 -13.75
CA ALA A 244 -12.12 0.70 -13.33
C ALA A 244 -12.87 0.10 -14.54
N HIS A 245 -13.14 0.90 -15.56
CA HIS A 245 -13.74 0.40 -16.80
C HIS A 245 -12.85 -0.65 -17.48
N GLU A 246 -11.54 -0.48 -17.47
CA GLU A 246 -10.63 -1.47 -18.04
C GLU A 246 -10.62 -2.77 -17.21
N LEU A 247 -10.62 -2.71 -15.88
CA LEU A 247 -10.77 -3.90 -15.03
C LEU A 247 -12.07 -4.64 -15.31
N ALA A 248 -13.20 -3.91 -15.47
CA ALA A 248 -14.48 -4.49 -15.85
C ALA A 248 -14.42 -5.18 -17.21
N ARG A 249 -13.85 -4.52 -18.22
CA ARG A 249 -13.67 -5.07 -19.57
C ARG A 249 -12.80 -6.33 -19.57
N GLN A 250 -11.82 -6.39 -18.69
CA GLN A 250 -10.96 -7.57 -18.51
C GLN A 250 -11.57 -8.64 -17.60
N GLY A 251 -12.78 -8.43 -17.03
CA GLY A 251 -13.44 -9.38 -16.14
C GLY A 251 -12.70 -9.60 -14.82
N ILE A 252 -11.99 -8.58 -14.32
CA ILE A 252 -11.24 -8.65 -13.06
C ILE A 252 -12.12 -8.13 -11.93
N PRO A 253 -12.27 -8.89 -10.81
CA PRO A 253 -13.04 -8.46 -9.66
C PRO A 253 -12.51 -7.17 -9.08
N HIS A 254 -13.36 -6.16 -8.97
CA HIS A 254 -12.97 -4.88 -8.41
C HIS A 254 -14.13 -4.11 -7.78
N HIS A 255 -13.78 -3.11 -6.97
CA HIS A 255 -14.69 -2.11 -6.44
C HIS A 255 -14.05 -0.73 -6.55
N TYR A 256 -14.64 0.15 -7.35
CA TYR A 256 -14.24 1.55 -7.47
C TYR A 256 -15.39 2.46 -7.02
N PHE A 257 -15.05 3.50 -6.28
CA PHE A 257 -16.00 4.52 -5.88
C PHE A 257 -15.34 5.89 -5.73
N GLU A 258 -16.14 6.93 -5.70
CA GLU A 258 -15.70 8.29 -5.46
C GLU A 258 -16.15 8.74 -4.07
N VAL A 259 -15.27 9.44 -3.37
CA VAL A 259 -15.55 10.07 -2.07
C VAL A 259 -15.54 11.58 -2.21
N TYR A 260 -16.34 12.28 -1.45
CA TYR A 260 -16.34 13.73 -1.46
C TYR A 260 -14.99 14.28 -1.00
N GLY A 261 -14.38 15.15 -1.81
CA GLY A 261 -13.11 15.82 -1.51
C GLY A 261 -12.07 15.72 -2.62
N GLY A 262 -10.92 16.32 -2.39
CA GLY A 262 -9.77 16.31 -3.30
C GLY A 262 -8.65 15.42 -2.80
N HIS A 263 -7.45 15.60 -3.37
CA HIS A 263 -6.24 14.83 -3.03
C HIS A 263 -5.65 15.29 -1.68
N THR A 264 -6.23 14.84 -0.57
CA THR A 264 -5.90 15.33 0.78
C THR A 264 -5.91 14.22 1.82
N TRP A 265 -5.29 14.47 2.98
CA TRP A 265 -5.28 13.53 4.11
C TRP A 265 -6.68 13.19 4.61
N ALA A 266 -7.66 14.08 4.41
CA ALA A 266 -9.04 13.83 4.81
C ALA A 266 -9.63 12.59 4.15
N ILE A 267 -9.49 12.45 2.82
CA ILE A 267 -10.06 11.29 2.13
C ILE A 267 -9.36 9.99 2.50
N TRP A 268 -8.03 10.02 2.70
CA TRP A 268 -7.27 8.84 3.10
C TRP A 268 -7.65 8.36 4.50
N ARG A 269 -7.68 9.28 5.47
CA ARG A 269 -8.04 8.95 6.86
C ARG A 269 -9.50 8.49 6.98
N ASN A 270 -10.43 9.19 6.35
CA ASN A 270 -11.86 8.87 6.43
C ASN A 270 -12.20 7.54 5.74
N SER A 271 -11.47 7.15 4.69
CA SER A 271 -11.68 5.90 3.96
C SER A 271 -10.87 4.72 4.51
N ALA A 272 -9.90 4.95 5.40
CA ALA A 272 -8.97 3.94 5.90
C ALA A 272 -9.66 2.75 6.57
N ARG A 273 -10.75 3.02 7.32
CA ARG A 273 -11.54 1.94 7.95
C ARG A 273 -12.21 1.03 6.92
N ALA A 274 -12.76 1.59 5.85
CA ALA A 274 -13.38 0.81 4.78
C ALA A 274 -12.33 0.00 4.01
N ALA A 275 -11.16 0.59 3.76
CA ALA A 275 -10.03 -0.08 3.14
C ALA A 275 -9.56 -1.27 3.99
N TYR A 276 -9.32 -1.06 5.30
CA TYR A 276 -8.94 -2.15 6.20
C TYR A 276 -9.94 -3.31 6.17
N ILE A 277 -11.26 -3.01 6.24
CA ILE A 277 -12.31 -4.04 6.20
C ILE A 277 -12.30 -4.77 4.84
N ALA A 278 -12.12 -4.04 3.73
CA ALA A 278 -12.07 -4.65 2.40
C ALA A 278 -10.91 -5.63 2.26
N ALA A 279 -9.71 -5.28 2.77
CA ALA A 279 -8.56 -6.18 2.82
C ALA A 279 -8.81 -7.37 3.76
N ALA A 280 -9.22 -7.11 5.01
CA ALA A 280 -9.39 -8.15 6.03
C ALA A 280 -10.47 -9.18 5.69
N THR A 281 -11.51 -8.78 4.94
CA THR A 281 -12.58 -9.68 4.50
C THR A 281 -12.11 -10.67 3.43
N ARG A 282 -11.07 -10.35 2.69
CA ARG A 282 -10.61 -11.16 1.54
C ARG A 282 -9.31 -11.89 1.78
N LEU A 283 -8.51 -11.41 2.72
CA LEU A 283 -7.22 -12.02 3.05
C LEU A 283 -7.39 -13.19 4.02
N GLY A 284 -6.62 -14.24 3.84
CA GLY A 284 -6.58 -15.40 4.74
C GLY A 284 -7.67 -16.44 4.49
N HIS A 285 -8.52 -16.26 3.50
CA HIS A 285 -9.52 -17.25 3.06
C HIS A 285 -8.99 -17.98 1.82
N GLY A 286 -8.02 -18.86 1.98
CA GLY A 286 -7.45 -19.68 0.92
C GLY A 286 -7.03 -21.05 1.44
#